data_33245fe4de7b0db59ea55f7facc76477
#
_entry.id   33245fe4de7b0db59ea55f7facc76477
#
_cell.length_a   1.000
_cell.length_b   1.000
_cell.length_c   1.000
_cell.angle_alpha   90.00
_cell.angle_beta   90.00
_cell.angle_gamma   90.00
#
_symmetry.space_group_name_H-M   'P 1'
#
loop_
_entity.id
_entity.type
_entity.pdbx_description
1 polymer ?
#
loop_
_entity_poly.entity_id
_entity_poly.type
_entity_poly.pdbx_seq_one_letter_code
_entity_poly.pdbx_strand_id
1 'polypeptide(L)'
;MSNKKLNFITHCRNDSFLERAGMIGTACSIAMECQLYFSLRLIDIRAWLLPAINHKQILFFYDGCGDPVGYITWANLAPDSEQRLLNNTNFLLHESEWDEGAATWIIDCCFPFRGAAYALDALKQYFREHDTTRISWVRRNSDYSVRKVVRCSI
;
A
#
# COMPACT_ATOMS: atom_id res chain seq x y z
N MET A 1 20.83 20.28 -6.47
CA MET A 1 19.69 19.52 -5.89
C MET A 1 20.11 18.07 -5.76
N SER A 2 20.27 17.61 -4.53
CA SER A 2 20.71 16.21 -4.29
C SER A 2 19.59 15.27 -4.72
N ASN A 3 19.85 14.41 -5.69
CA ASN A 3 18.99 13.30 -6.08
C ASN A 3 19.02 12.28 -4.93
N LYS A 4 18.13 12.44 -3.96
CA LYS A 4 17.97 11.45 -2.89
C LYS A 4 17.45 10.16 -3.53
N LYS A 5 18.35 9.21 -3.74
CA LYS A 5 18.01 7.84 -4.14
C LYS A 5 17.17 7.25 -3.02
N LEU A 6 15.88 7.04 -3.27
CA LEU A 6 15.04 6.26 -2.37
C LEU A 6 15.46 4.80 -2.48
N ASN A 7 15.94 4.24 -1.39
CA ASN A 7 16.17 2.81 -1.29
C ASN A 7 14.88 2.17 -0.75
N PHE A 8 14.41 1.13 -1.40
CA PHE A 8 13.31 0.31 -0.88
C PHE A 8 13.84 -1.05 -0.44
N ILE A 9 13.28 -1.53 0.65
CA ILE A 9 13.52 -2.89 1.12
C ILE A 9 12.19 -3.63 1.00
N THR A 10 12.18 -4.65 0.17
CA THR A 10 11.10 -5.63 0.15
C THR A 10 11.40 -6.66 1.22
N HIS A 11 10.60 -6.70 2.26
CA HIS A 11 10.84 -7.66 3.32
C HIS A 11 9.73 -8.65 3.46
N CYS A 12 10.14 -9.92 3.29
CA CYS A 12 9.48 -11.00 4.01
C CYS A 12 10.37 -12.23 4.00
N ARG A 13 11.28 -12.31 4.91
CA ARG A 13 12.12 -13.52 5.04
C ARG A 13 12.00 -14.23 6.36
N ASN A 14 11.18 -13.97 7.26
CA ASN A 14 10.79 -14.82 8.39
C ASN A 14 9.53 -14.25 9.04
N ASP A 15 8.52 -15.09 9.23
CA ASP A 15 7.27 -14.75 9.90
C ASP A 15 7.44 -14.69 11.43
N SER A 16 8.52 -14.06 11.91
CA SER A 16 8.67 -13.87 13.35
C SER A 16 7.69 -12.82 13.86
N PHE A 17 7.19 -13.02 15.07
CA PHE A 17 6.32 -12.05 15.73
C PHE A 17 6.95 -10.65 15.76
N LEU A 18 8.26 -10.56 16.02
CA LEU A 18 8.99 -9.30 16.11
C LEU A 18 9.08 -8.58 14.75
N GLU A 19 9.29 -9.31 13.67
CA GLU A 19 9.33 -8.71 12.32
C GLU A 19 7.97 -8.16 11.93
N ARG A 20 6.91 -8.92 12.16
CA ARG A 20 5.55 -8.47 11.92
C ARG A 20 5.18 -7.25 12.77
N ALA A 21 5.51 -7.28 14.06
CA ALA A 21 5.32 -6.15 14.95
C ALA A 21 6.13 -4.92 14.50
N GLY A 22 7.35 -5.12 14.02
CA GLY A 22 8.19 -4.07 13.45
C GLY A 22 7.57 -3.44 12.20
N MET A 23 7.03 -4.24 11.29
CA MET A 23 6.33 -3.72 10.10
C MET A 23 5.08 -2.93 10.47
N ILE A 24 4.28 -3.41 11.42
CA ILE A 24 3.11 -2.68 11.94
C ILE A 24 3.56 -1.35 12.56
N GLY A 25 4.58 -1.37 13.41
CA GLY A 25 5.13 -0.18 14.05
C GLY A 25 5.66 0.84 13.04
N THR A 26 6.38 0.39 12.01
CA THR A 26 6.88 1.25 10.93
C THR A 26 5.74 1.89 10.17
N ALA A 27 4.73 1.12 9.75
CA ALA A 27 3.57 1.65 9.04
C ALA A 27 2.79 2.66 9.89
N CYS A 28 2.56 2.35 11.16
CA CYS A 28 1.89 3.26 12.10
C CYS A 28 2.69 4.55 12.31
N SER A 29 4.02 4.47 12.44
CA SER A 29 4.89 5.64 12.60
C SER A 29 4.80 6.57 11.39
N ILE A 30 4.80 6.03 10.17
CA ILE A 30 4.60 6.80 8.95
C ILE A 30 3.19 7.42 8.93
N ALA A 31 2.16 6.64 9.25
CA ALA A 31 0.77 7.09 9.23
C ALA A 31 0.49 8.21 10.25
N MET A 32 1.13 8.19 11.41
CA MET A 32 1.01 9.24 12.43
C MET A 32 1.46 10.63 11.93
N GLU A 33 2.36 10.70 10.96
CA GLU A 33 2.80 11.94 10.34
C GLU A 33 1.86 12.42 9.21
N CYS A 34 0.86 11.62 8.84
CA CYS A 34 -0.07 11.93 7.75
C CYS A 34 -1.42 12.40 8.29
N GLN A 35 -1.82 13.63 7.94
CA GLN A 35 -3.09 14.21 8.40
C GLN A 35 -4.33 13.35 8.07
N LEU A 36 -4.29 12.61 6.97
CA LEU A 36 -5.39 11.73 6.57
C LEU A 36 -5.62 10.58 7.56
N TYR A 37 -4.61 10.25 8.38
CA TYR A 37 -4.64 9.09 9.28
C TYR A 37 -4.68 9.45 10.76
N PHE A 38 -4.88 10.72 11.14
CA PHE A 38 -4.93 11.15 12.54
C PHE A 38 -6.01 10.47 13.38
N SER A 39 -7.06 9.97 12.73
CA SER A 39 -8.17 9.28 13.41
C SER A 39 -8.09 7.75 13.30
N LEU A 40 -6.96 7.19 12.83
CA LEU A 40 -6.78 5.74 12.75
C LEU A 40 -6.93 5.09 14.13
N ARG A 41 -7.80 4.09 14.19
CA ARG A 41 -8.05 3.27 15.38
C ARG A 41 -7.34 1.92 15.21
N LEU A 42 -7.15 1.19 16.30
CA LEU A 42 -6.59 -0.17 16.25
C LEU A 42 -7.39 -1.11 15.33
N ILE A 43 -8.71 -0.92 15.24
CA ILE A 43 -9.53 -1.71 14.34
C ILE A 43 -9.21 -1.43 12.86
N ASP A 44 -8.85 -0.20 12.53
CA ASP A 44 -8.49 0.19 11.17
C ASP A 44 -7.12 -0.43 10.78
N ILE A 45 -6.16 -0.44 11.71
CA ILE A 45 -4.87 -1.12 11.52
C ILE A 45 -5.10 -2.63 11.29
N ARG A 46 -5.97 -3.24 12.09
CA ARG A 46 -6.33 -4.65 11.94
C ARG A 46 -6.99 -4.94 10.59
N ALA A 47 -7.81 -4.01 10.08
CA ALA A 47 -8.56 -4.21 8.85
C ALA A 47 -7.77 -3.92 7.58
N TRP A 48 -6.79 -3.01 7.62
CA TRP A 48 -6.09 -2.51 6.45
C TRP A 48 -4.60 -2.87 6.39
N LEU A 49 -3.87 -2.65 7.48
CA LEU A 49 -2.42 -2.87 7.50
C LEU A 49 -2.07 -4.33 7.77
N LEU A 50 -2.75 -4.94 8.73
CA LEU A 50 -2.40 -6.30 9.14
C LEU A 50 -2.60 -7.34 8.01
N PRO A 51 -3.70 -7.31 7.23
CA PRO A 51 -3.83 -8.20 6.07
C PRO A 51 -2.74 -7.98 5.03
N ALA A 52 -2.42 -6.72 4.69
CA ALA A 52 -1.35 -6.40 3.75
C ALA A 52 0.01 -6.97 4.20
N ILE A 53 0.31 -6.88 5.50
CA ILE A 53 1.53 -7.44 6.09
C ILE A 53 1.50 -8.96 6.05
N ASN A 54 0.39 -9.59 6.45
CA ASN A 54 0.24 -11.05 6.44
C ASN A 54 0.37 -11.65 5.04
N HIS A 55 -0.19 -10.99 4.04
CA HIS A 55 -0.09 -11.41 2.62
C HIS A 55 1.20 -10.96 1.93
N LYS A 56 2.10 -10.27 2.63
CA LYS A 56 3.36 -9.75 2.06
C LYS A 56 3.11 -8.76 0.90
N GLN A 57 2.04 -8.00 1.01
CA GLN A 57 1.56 -7.04 0.02
C GLN A 57 1.73 -5.60 0.52
N ILE A 58 2.90 -5.32 1.10
CA ILE A 58 3.32 -4.00 1.54
C ILE A 58 4.78 -3.75 1.16
N LEU A 59 5.08 -2.54 0.68
CA LEU A 59 6.43 -2.03 0.48
C LEU A 59 6.66 -0.80 1.32
N PHE A 60 7.77 -0.79 2.06
CA PHE A 60 8.26 0.39 2.76
C PHE A 60 9.34 1.09 1.97
N PHE A 61 9.33 2.41 2.02
CA PHE A 61 10.30 3.27 1.35
C PHE A 61 11.12 4.01 2.40
N TYR A 62 12.42 4.03 2.22
CA TYR A 62 13.36 4.63 3.16
C TYR A 62 14.16 5.73 2.45
N ASP A 63 14.53 6.77 3.18
CA ASP A 63 15.41 7.81 2.66
C ASP A 63 16.89 7.38 2.68
N GLY A 64 17.78 8.29 2.27
CA GLY A 64 19.22 8.01 2.25
C GLY A 64 19.87 7.84 3.62
N CYS A 65 19.17 8.18 4.72
CA CYS A 65 19.61 7.96 6.09
C CYS A 65 19.08 6.65 6.68
N GLY A 66 18.16 5.99 5.97
CA GLY A 66 17.52 4.76 6.42
C GLY A 66 16.23 5.00 7.21
N ASP A 67 15.72 6.23 7.25
CA ASP A 67 14.47 6.55 7.91
C ASP A 67 13.28 6.21 7.00
N PRO A 68 12.20 5.60 7.53
CA PRO A 68 11.02 5.27 6.75
C PRO A 68 10.26 6.54 6.37
N VAL A 69 10.00 6.72 5.07
CA VAL A 69 9.36 7.93 4.52
C VAL A 69 7.98 7.66 3.91
N GLY A 70 7.63 6.41 3.69
CA GLY A 70 6.33 6.04 3.14
C GLY A 70 6.15 4.55 3.00
N TYR A 71 4.91 4.14 2.71
CA TYR A 71 4.58 2.77 2.35
C TYR A 71 3.47 2.73 1.28
N ILE A 72 3.42 1.62 0.57
CA ILE A 72 2.34 1.28 -0.36
C ILE A 72 1.87 -0.13 -0.05
N THR A 73 0.56 -0.33 -0.04
CA THR A 73 -0.08 -1.65 0.03
C THR A 73 -0.83 -1.95 -1.25
N TRP A 74 -0.94 -3.23 -1.59
CA TRP A 74 -1.74 -3.68 -2.73
C TRP A 74 -2.49 -4.97 -2.39
N ALA A 75 -3.46 -5.30 -3.23
CA ALA A 75 -4.18 -6.57 -3.19
C ALA A 75 -4.38 -7.09 -4.61
N ASN A 76 -4.46 -8.40 -4.76
CA ASN A 76 -4.80 -9.07 -6.00
C ASN A 76 -6.27 -9.46 -5.95
N LEU A 77 -7.14 -8.66 -6.58
CA LEU A 77 -8.57 -8.73 -6.41
C LEU A 77 -9.24 -9.67 -7.41
N ALA A 78 -10.21 -10.43 -6.92
CA ALA A 78 -11.20 -11.10 -7.75
C ALA A 78 -12.20 -10.09 -8.35
N PRO A 79 -12.93 -10.43 -9.44
CA PRO A 79 -13.80 -9.48 -10.13
C PRO A 79 -14.90 -8.87 -9.27
N ASP A 80 -15.46 -9.61 -8.33
CA ASP A 80 -16.49 -9.13 -7.41
C ASP A 80 -15.92 -8.13 -6.38
N SER A 81 -14.73 -8.39 -5.85
CA SER A 81 -14.03 -7.47 -4.95
C SER A 81 -13.59 -6.21 -5.69
N GLU A 82 -13.12 -6.32 -6.95
CA GLU A 82 -12.83 -5.18 -7.81
C GLU A 82 -14.08 -4.32 -8.04
N GLN A 83 -15.22 -4.93 -8.30
CA GLN A 83 -16.47 -4.22 -8.49
C GLN A 83 -16.92 -3.48 -7.22
N ARG A 84 -16.75 -4.09 -6.05
CA ARG A 84 -17.02 -3.43 -4.76
C ARG A 84 -16.08 -2.25 -4.49
N LEU A 85 -14.79 -2.39 -4.82
CA LEU A 85 -13.81 -1.30 -4.71
C LEU A 85 -14.26 -0.08 -5.53
N LEU A 86 -14.81 -0.29 -6.71
CA LEU A 86 -15.23 0.78 -7.62
C LEU A 86 -16.56 1.42 -7.24
N ASN A 87 -17.48 0.68 -6.64
CA ASN A 87 -18.86 1.10 -6.44
C ASN A 87 -19.23 1.41 -4.97
N ASN A 88 -18.41 1.00 -4.01
CA ASN A 88 -18.72 1.16 -2.59
C ASN A 88 -17.79 2.18 -1.94
N THR A 89 -18.39 3.23 -1.34
CA THR A 89 -17.65 4.24 -0.58
C THR A 89 -17.10 3.70 0.75
N ASN A 90 -17.74 2.68 1.31
CA ASN A 90 -17.31 1.99 2.53
C ASN A 90 -16.62 0.66 2.21
N PHE A 91 -15.82 0.65 1.14
CA PHE A 91 -15.11 -0.54 0.71
C PHE A 91 -14.17 -1.04 1.81
N LEU A 92 -14.29 -2.31 2.15
CA LEU A 92 -13.40 -3.03 3.05
C LEU A 92 -13.17 -4.43 2.49
N LEU A 93 -11.92 -4.87 2.47
CA LEU A 93 -11.53 -6.22 2.11
C LEU A 93 -11.57 -7.13 3.34
N HIS A 94 -12.19 -8.29 3.20
CA HIS A 94 -11.96 -9.40 4.12
C HIS A 94 -10.54 -9.94 3.93
N GLU A 95 -9.93 -10.52 4.95
CA GLU A 95 -8.54 -10.99 4.87
C GLU A 95 -8.31 -11.98 3.72
N SER A 96 -9.26 -12.86 3.44
CA SER A 96 -9.18 -13.82 2.33
C SER A 96 -9.19 -13.17 0.94
N GLU A 97 -9.74 -11.97 0.81
CA GLU A 97 -9.91 -11.28 -0.48
C GLU A 97 -8.65 -10.53 -0.94
N TRP A 98 -7.61 -10.47 -0.11
CA TRP A 98 -6.39 -9.73 -0.43
C TRP A 98 -5.57 -10.38 -1.55
N ASP A 99 -5.70 -11.68 -1.75
CA ASP A 99 -4.94 -12.42 -2.75
C ASP A 99 -5.78 -13.52 -3.43
N GLU A 100 -6.98 -13.15 -3.90
CA GLU A 100 -7.93 -14.08 -4.54
C GLU A 100 -7.97 -13.98 -6.06
N GLY A 101 -7.42 -12.93 -6.66
CA GLY A 101 -7.60 -12.64 -8.06
C GLY A 101 -6.34 -12.29 -8.82
N ALA A 102 -6.53 -11.93 -10.09
CA ALA A 102 -5.45 -11.56 -11.00
C ALA A 102 -5.30 -10.04 -11.18
N ALA A 103 -6.22 -9.23 -10.65
CA ALA A 103 -6.19 -7.78 -10.81
C ALA A 103 -5.44 -7.12 -9.64
N THR A 104 -4.22 -6.63 -9.89
CA THR A 104 -3.42 -5.95 -8.87
C THR A 104 -3.88 -4.51 -8.69
N TRP A 105 -4.36 -4.21 -7.49
CA TRP A 105 -4.84 -2.89 -7.08
C TRP A 105 -4.02 -2.34 -5.92
N ILE A 106 -3.52 -1.12 -6.07
CA ILE A 106 -2.96 -0.37 -4.94
C ILE A 106 -4.12 0.03 -4.03
N ILE A 107 -4.05 -0.41 -2.78
CA ILE A 107 -5.10 -0.20 -1.78
C ILE A 107 -4.82 1.05 -0.96
N ASP A 108 -3.57 1.23 -0.54
CA ASP A 108 -3.17 2.38 0.25
C ASP A 108 -1.78 2.89 -0.17
N CYS A 109 -1.57 4.19 -0.02
CA CYS A 109 -0.33 4.87 -0.37
C CYS A 109 -0.13 6.04 0.60
N CYS A 110 0.77 5.87 1.56
CA CYS A 110 1.04 6.85 2.60
C CYS A 110 2.46 7.43 2.47
N PHE A 111 2.54 8.72 2.14
CA PHE A 111 3.78 9.49 2.03
C PHE A 111 3.57 10.89 2.64
N PRO A 112 3.76 11.05 3.96
CA PRO A 112 3.47 12.31 4.67
C PRO A 112 4.25 13.51 4.14
N PHE A 113 5.50 13.30 3.76
CA PHE A 113 6.45 14.35 3.40
C PHE A 113 6.73 14.46 1.90
N ARG A 114 5.80 14.03 1.05
CA ARG A 114 5.96 13.89 -0.41
C ARG A 114 6.89 12.71 -0.78
N GLY A 115 6.92 12.34 -2.04
CA GLY A 115 7.75 11.23 -2.52
C GLY A 115 6.99 10.13 -3.26
N ALA A 116 5.65 10.15 -3.23
CA ALA A 116 4.81 9.14 -3.90
C ALA A 116 5.12 9.00 -5.41
N ALA A 117 5.51 10.09 -6.07
CA ALA A 117 5.88 10.05 -7.49
C ALA A 117 7.17 9.23 -7.73
N TYR A 118 8.17 9.37 -6.85
CA TYR A 118 9.40 8.57 -6.92
C TYR A 118 9.17 7.12 -6.53
N ALA A 119 8.26 6.89 -5.58
CA ALA A 119 7.87 5.56 -5.15
C ALA A 119 7.19 4.78 -6.28
N LEU A 120 6.46 5.46 -7.17
CA LEU A 120 5.77 4.82 -8.28
C LEU A 120 6.74 4.14 -9.26
N ASP A 121 7.89 4.71 -9.53
CA ASP A 121 8.89 4.10 -10.43
C ASP A 121 9.51 2.86 -9.79
N ALA A 122 9.85 2.92 -8.50
CA ALA A 122 10.34 1.78 -7.76
C ALA A 122 9.27 0.67 -7.65
N LEU A 123 8.00 1.05 -7.45
CA LEU A 123 6.88 0.12 -7.42
C LEU A 123 6.69 -0.58 -8.77
N LYS A 124 6.78 0.15 -9.88
CA LYS A 124 6.71 -0.44 -11.23
C LYS A 124 7.84 -1.44 -11.46
N GLN A 125 9.06 -1.11 -11.03
CA GLN A 125 10.19 -2.03 -11.13
C GLN A 125 9.93 -3.30 -10.32
N TYR A 126 9.46 -3.17 -9.07
CA TYR A 126 9.10 -4.31 -8.23
C TYR A 126 8.09 -5.23 -8.93
N PHE A 127 7.03 -4.67 -9.50
CA PHE A 127 5.99 -5.46 -10.16
C PHE A 127 6.44 -6.11 -11.47
N ARG A 128 7.36 -5.48 -12.22
CA ARG A 128 7.99 -6.12 -13.39
C ARG A 128 8.78 -7.38 -12.99
N GLU A 129 9.50 -7.30 -11.89
CA GLU A 129 10.29 -8.42 -11.37
C GLU A 129 9.41 -9.55 -10.81
N HIS A 130 8.11 -9.29 -10.59
CA HIS A 130 7.12 -10.25 -10.12
C HIS A 130 6.04 -10.57 -11.17
N ASP A 131 6.37 -10.42 -12.46
CA ASP A 131 5.51 -10.79 -13.61
C ASP A 131 4.13 -10.11 -13.62
N THR A 132 3.97 -8.99 -12.92
CA THR A 132 2.75 -8.20 -12.96
C THR A 132 2.77 -7.27 -14.16
N THR A 133 1.79 -7.37 -15.03
CA THR A 133 1.72 -6.58 -16.27
C THR A 133 0.96 -5.27 -16.13
N ARG A 134 0.14 -5.14 -15.11
CA ARG A 134 -0.68 -3.95 -14.87
C ARG A 134 -0.98 -3.75 -13.39
N ILE A 135 -0.86 -2.52 -12.95
CA ILE A 135 -1.34 -2.07 -11.63
C ILE A 135 -2.43 -1.02 -11.80
N SER A 136 -3.36 -0.99 -10.86
CA SER A 136 -4.48 -0.05 -10.86
C SER A 136 -4.63 0.61 -9.50
N TRP A 137 -5.22 1.80 -9.47
CA TRP A 137 -5.62 2.45 -8.20
C TRP A 137 -6.79 3.39 -8.41
N VAL A 138 -7.46 3.69 -7.30
CA VAL A 138 -8.60 4.61 -7.27
C VAL A 138 -8.17 5.91 -6.63
N ARG A 139 -8.49 7.03 -7.28
CA ARG A 139 -8.48 8.35 -6.63
C ARG A 139 -9.88 8.65 -6.15
N ARG A 140 -10.01 9.00 -4.88
CA ARG A 140 -11.31 9.30 -4.25
C ARG A 140 -11.46 10.78 -3.96
N ASN A 141 -12.70 11.22 -3.87
CA ASN A 141 -13.10 12.51 -3.33
C ASN A 141 -13.10 12.49 -1.79
N SER A 142 -13.35 13.62 -1.16
CA SER A 142 -13.45 13.73 0.31
C SER A 142 -14.62 12.93 0.91
N ASP A 143 -15.65 12.63 0.13
CA ASP A 143 -16.79 11.78 0.50
C ASP A 143 -16.55 10.29 0.19
N TYR A 144 -15.30 9.90 -0.12
CA TYR A 144 -14.88 8.57 -0.51
C TYR A 144 -15.46 8.04 -1.84
N SER A 145 -16.24 8.81 -2.57
CA SER A 145 -16.67 8.44 -3.91
C SER A 145 -15.47 8.36 -4.87
N VAL A 146 -15.58 7.51 -5.89
CA VAL A 146 -14.53 7.33 -6.89
C VAL A 146 -14.48 8.56 -7.80
N ARG A 147 -13.37 9.30 -7.75
CA ARG A 147 -13.10 10.42 -8.65
C ARG A 147 -12.49 9.96 -9.97
N LYS A 148 -11.55 9.04 -9.90
CA LYS A 148 -10.81 8.54 -11.07
C LYS A 148 -10.25 7.17 -10.80
N VAL A 149 -10.36 6.30 -11.77
CA VAL A 149 -9.63 5.02 -11.84
C VAL A 149 -8.41 5.21 -12.71
N VAL A 150 -7.24 4.85 -12.21
CA VAL A 150 -5.99 4.88 -12.97
C VAL A 150 -5.55 3.44 -13.19
N ARG A 151 -5.19 3.12 -14.42
CA ARG A 151 -4.61 1.84 -14.81
C ARG A 151 -3.27 2.11 -15.49
N CYS A 152 -2.25 1.42 -15.03
CA CYS A 152 -0.88 1.61 -15.49
C CYS A 152 -0.32 0.26 -15.96
N SER A 153 0.12 0.20 -17.20
CA SER A 153 0.92 -0.92 -17.69
C SER A 153 2.32 -0.86 -17.12
N ILE A 154 2.89 -2.02 -16.80
CA ILE A 154 4.20 -2.17 -16.15
C ILE A 154 5.26 -2.51 -17.21
#